data_212f029170156eeb15a9c160f4c50c83
#
_entry.id   212f029170156eeb15a9c160f4c50c83
#
_cell.length_a   1.000
_cell.length_b   1.000
_cell.length_c   1.000
_cell.angle_alpha   90.00
_cell.angle_beta   90.00
_cell.angle_gamma   90.00
#
_symmetry.space_group_name_H-M   'P 1'
#
loop_
_entity.id
_entity.type
_entity.pdbx_description
1 polymer ?
#
loop_
_entity_poly.entity_id
_entity_poly.type
_entity_poly.pdbx_seq_one_letter_code
_entity_poly.pdbx_strand_id
1 'polypeptide(L)'
;MRPTPSRQSLRGLDWFIFFLADVQTGFGPFIAVYLTTQKWTQVEIGSVLSIGGLVALIGQMPGGAIVDAARSERLVAGLAVAVIGASALGYAAWPIFPVILTAATLHAAASCVLGPAIAAISLGLVGPLAIGERLGRNARFASLGNGTAAAVMGTCGYLLSSRSVFLVTFMLAIPTLLALARIREREIDVAHAHGAVAREESEVSATSVLGLMRQRPLLIFAGSILLLQLANAAMLPLMAGVVTTRSSRWAPILIAACIVVPQAIVALMAPSVGRKAQRWGRRPLLLLGFAALAVRGVLFATVKDPYLLVAVQLFDGVTAAVFSVMVPLIVADVACGSGHFNLAQGIVGTATGIGASSSTVLAGYVSDRFGSSVAFTGLAAVAAMGLALIWFAMPETRRGAD
;
A
#
# COMPACT_ATOMS: atom_id res chain seq x y z
N MET A 1 -25.35 17.46 -17.23
CA MET A 1 -23.94 17.35 -17.65
C MET A 1 -23.06 17.36 -16.40
N ARG A 2 -22.28 16.32 -16.17
CA ARG A 2 -21.34 16.25 -15.02
C ARG A 2 -20.18 17.21 -15.28
N PRO A 3 -19.74 18.01 -14.31
CA PRO A 3 -18.55 18.82 -14.48
C PRO A 3 -17.34 17.89 -14.67
N THR A 4 -16.63 18.01 -15.77
CA THR A 4 -15.35 17.34 -15.94
C THR A 4 -14.39 17.84 -14.85
N PRO A 5 -13.64 16.95 -14.18
CA PRO A 5 -12.75 17.38 -13.11
C PRO A 5 -11.73 18.39 -13.62
N SER A 6 -11.52 19.44 -12.88
CA SER A 6 -10.60 20.50 -13.27
C SER A 6 -9.15 19.98 -13.27
N ARG A 7 -8.32 20.54 -14.14
CA ARG A 7 -6.87 20.25 -14.14
C ARG A 7 -6.22 20.59 -12.79
N GLN A 8 -6.81 21.54 -12.05
CA GLN A 8 -6.35 21.91 -10.71
C GLN A 8 -6.56 20.77 -9.72
N SER A 9 -7.76 20.16 -9.65
CA SER A 9 -8.04 19.04 -8.75
C SER A 9 -7.24 17.80 -9.11
N LEU A 10 -7.10 17.48 -10.41
CA LEU A 10 -6.28 16.36 -10.85
C LEU A 10 -4.80 16.52 -10.50
N ARG A 11 -4.22 17.70 -10.68
CA ARG A 11 -2.85 18.00 -10.26
C ARG A 11 -2.72 18.05 -8.73
N GLY A 12 -3.74 18.57 -8.04
CA GLY A 12 -3.81 18.55 -6.58
C GLY A 12 -3.70 17.12 -6.05
N LEU A 13 -4.46 16.19 -6.64
CA LEU A 13 -4.41 14.77 -6.28
C LEU A 13 -3.05 14.13 -6.60
N ASP A 14 -2.42 14.46 -7.75
CA ASP A 14 -1.08 13.98 -8.10
C ASP A 14 -0.05 14.36 -7.01
N TRP A 15 0.03 15.63 -6.64
CA TRP A 15 0.98 16.12 -5.65
C TRP A 15 0.63 15.68 -4.23
N PHE A 16 -0.68 15.56 -3.92
CA PHE A 16 -1.11 14.99 -2.65
C PHE A 16 -0.56 13.58 -2.46
N ILE A 17 -0.71 12.72 -3.46
CA ILE A 17 -0.21 11.33 -3.41
C ILE A 17 1.31 11.28 -3.36
N PHE A 18 1.99 12.17 -4.11
CA PHE A 18 3.45 12.24 -4.09
C PHE A 18 4.00 12.54 -2.69
N PHE A 19 3.51 13.60 -2.05
CA PHE A 19 3.98 13.97 -0.71
C PHE A 19 3.46 13.02 0.37
N LEU A 20 2.25 12.49 0.21
CA LEU A 20 1.66 11.55 1.16
C LEU A 20 2.46 10.25 1.27
N ALA A 21 3.02 9.76 0.17
CA ALA A 21 3.83 8.55 0.16
C ALA A 21 4.98 8.64 1.18
N ASP A 22 5.59 9.82 1.30
CA ASP A 22 6.62 10.11 2.28
C ASP A 22 6.05 10.20 3.71
N VAL A 23 5.02 11.01 3.90
CA VAL A 23 4.38 11.24 5.21
C VAL A 23 3.88 9.94 5.83
N GLN A 24 3.30 9.04 5.04
CA GLN A 24 2.70 7.80 5.52
C GLN A 24 3.72 6.69 5.82
N THR A 25 4.74 6.53 5.00
CA THR A 25 5.62 5.35 5.05
C THR A 25 7.09 5.67 5.26
N GLY A 26 7.51 6.91 5.00
CA GLY A 26 8.92 7.27 4.90
C GLY A 26 9.74 7.04 6.17
N PHE A 27 9.19 7.34 7.33
CA PHE A 27 9.95 7.19 8.59
C PHE A 27 9.85 5.81 9.25
N GLY A 28 8.95 4.92 8.78
CA GLY A 28 8.75 3.60 9.38
C GLY A 28 10.03 2.80 9.61
N PRO A 29 10.89 2.64 8.60
CA PRO A 29 12.16 1.93 8.74
C PRO A 29 13.14 2.56 9.74
N PHE A 30 13.00 3.86 10.00
CA PHE A 30 13.91 4.60 10.89
C PHE A 30 13.50 4.56 12.36
N ILE A 31 12.28 4.12 12.70
CA ILE A 31 11.78 4.09 14.08
C ILE A 31 12.70 3.25 14.98
N ALA A 32 12.96 2.02 14.57
CA ALA A 32 13.80 1.09 15.38
C ALA A 32 15.23 1.65 15.56
N VAL A 33 15.83 2.15 14.49
CA VAL A 33 17.17 2.77 14.54
C VAL A 33 17.18 3.96 15.47
N TYR A 34 16.20 4.85 15.36
CA TYR A 34 16.09 6.03 16.22
C TYR A 34 15.94 5.67 17.69
N LEU A 35 15.01 4.77 18.05
CA LEU A 35 14.79 4.35 19.43
C LEU A 35 16.02 3.64 20.02
N THR A 36 16.75 2.87 19.21
CA THR A 36 18.04 2.30 19.63
C THR A 36 19.06 3.39 19.94
N THR A 37 19.13 4.49 19.19
CA THR A 37 20.01 5.62 19.51
C THR A 37 19.59 6.34 20.79
N GLN A 38 18.31 6.27 21.18
CA GLN A 38 17.78 6.77 22.44
C GLN A 38 17.98 5.78 23.62
N LYS A 39 18.75 4.70 23.42
CA LYS A 39 19.07 3.66 24.41
C LYS A 39 17.85 2.87 24.92
N TRP A 40 16.81 2.74 24.11
CA TRP A 40 15.66 1.90 24.42
C TRP A 40 16.02 0.42 24.33
N THR A 41 15.38 -0.38 25.17
CA THR A 41 15.52 -1.83 25.13
C THR A 41 14.81 -2.42 23.90
N GLN A 42 15.27 -3.58 23.44
CA GLN A 42 14.62 -4.26 22.30
C GLN A 42 13.16 -4.65 22.63
N VAL A 43 12.84 -4.87 23.89
CA VAL A 43 11.47 -5.16 24.35
C VAL A 43 10.56 -3.94 24.19
N GLU A 44 11.03 -2.76 24.58
CA GLU A 44 10.27 -1.50 24.42
C GLU A 44 10.04 -1.18 22.95
N ILE A 45 11.08 -1.28 22.12
CA ILE A 45 11.00 -1.07 20.66
C ILE A 45 10.02 -2.07 20.05
N GLY A 46 10.17 -3.36 20.36
CA GLY A 46 9.29 -4.42 19.89
C GLY A 46 7.84 -4.21 20.31
N SER A 47 7.59 -3.75 21.53
CA SER A 47 6.25 -3.46 22.03
C SER A 47 5.55 -2.36 21.22
N VAL A 48 6.27 -1.25 20.96
CA VAL A 48 5.74 -0.13 20.17
C VAL A 48 5.40 -0.59 18.74
N LEU A 49 6.33 -1.30 18.09
CA LEU A 49 6.12 -1.77 16.71
C LEU A 49 5.00 -2.80 16.61
N SER A 50 4.90 -3.71 17.59
CA SER A 50 3.86 -4.74 17.62
C SER A 50 2.48 -4.15 17.86
N ILE A 51 2.34 -3.20 18.79
CA ILE A 51 1.07 -2.53 19.07
C ILE A 51 0.65 -1.69 17.86
N GLY A 52 1.57 -0.92 17.27
CA GLY A 52 1.29 -0.19 16.03
C GLY A 52 0.86 -1.11 14.88
N GLY A 53 1.53 -2.24 14.69
CA GLY A 53 1.17 -3.26 13.69
C GLY A 53 -0.22 -3.88 13.96
N LEU A 54 -0.55 -4.17 15.22
CA LEU A 54 -1.86 -4.70 15.61
C LEU A 54 -2.97 -3.68 15.34
N VAL A 55 -2.76 -2.41 15.69
CA VAL A 55 -3.70 -1.32 15.39
C VAL A 55 -3.87 -1.16 13.88
N ALA A 56 -2.78 -1.21 13.10
CA ALA A 56 -2.85 -1.16 11.66
C ALA A 56 -3.66 -2.33 11.08
N LEU A 57 -3.52 -3.54 11.63
CA LEU A 57 -4.25 -4.71 11.18
C LEU A 57 -5.75 -4.62 11.49
N ILE A 58 -6.10 -4.31 12.74
CA ILE A 58 -7.49 -4.23 13.19
C ILE A 58 -8.20 -3.01 12.58
N GLY A 59 -7.48 -1.91 12.39
CA GLY A 59 -8.01 -0.63 11.91
C GLY A 59 -8.40 -0.60 10.43
N GLN A 60 -8.02 -1.58 9.61
CA GLN A 60 -8.30 -1.56 8.16
C GLN A 60 -9.80 -1.49 7.83
N MET A 61 -10.59 -2.40 8.40
CA MET A 61 -12.05 -2.42 8.17
C MET A 61 -12.76 -1.20 8.78
N PRO A 62 -12.54 -0.84 10.07
CA PRO A 62 -13.06 0.40 10.62
C PRO A 62 -12.65 1.64 9.84
N GLY A 63 -11.39 1.71 9.38
CA GLY A 63 -10.90 2.81 8.56
C GLY A 63 -11.68 3.00 7.27
N GLY A 64 -11.97 1.91 6.55
CA GLY A 64 -12.83 1.94 5.38
C GLY A 64 -14.26 2.38 5.70
N ALA A 65 -14.85 1.85 6.78
CA ALA A 65 -16.19 2.21 7.22
C ALA A 65 -16.30 3.69 7.63
N ILE A 66 -15.26 4.26 8.25
CA ILE A 66 -15.19 5.70 8.57
C ILE A 66 -15.27 6.54 7.30
N VAL A 67 -14.56 6.14 6.24
CA VAL A 67 -14.59 6.86 4.95
C VAL A 67 -15.97 6.74 4.29
N ASP A 68 -16.62 5.57 4.32
CA ASP A 68 -17.98 5.37 3.80
C ASP A 68 -19.03 6.20 4.58
N ALA A 69 -18.83 6.39 5.88
CA ALA A 69 -19.72 7.20 6.71
C ALA A 69 -19.42 8.71 6.65
N ALA A 70 -18.30 9.10 6.07
CA ALA A 70 -17.85 10.49 6.07
C ALA A 70 -18.63 11.32 5.03
N ARG A 71 -18.91 12.58 5.39
CA ARG A 71 -19.49 13.57 4.47
C ARG A 71 -18.47 14.16 3.50
N SER A 72 -17.17 14.00 3.78
CA SER A 72 -16.08 14.56 2.99
C SER A 72 -14.83 13.68 3.14
N GLU A 73 -14.51 12.92 2.11
CA GLU A 73 -13.30 12.10 2.03
C GLU A 73 -12.04 12.97 2.13
N ARG A 74 -12.11 14.19 1.60
CA ARG A 74 -11.02 15.16 1.67
C ARG A 74 -10.73 15.59 3.12
N LEU A 75 -11.77 15.85 3.91
CA LEU A 75 -11.61 16.21 5.33
C LEU A 75 -10.98 15.04 6.10
N VAL A 76 -11.47 13.83 5.88
CA VAL A 76 -10.95 12.61 6.54
C VAL A 76 -9.47 12.41 6.20
N ALA A 77 -9.10 12.52 4.91
CA ALA A 77 -7.70 12.43 4.48
C ALA A 77 -6.84 13.54 5.11
N GLY A 78 -7.35 14.77 5.19
CA GLY A 78 -6.65 15.89 5.81
C GLY A 78 -6.40 15.70 7.30
N LEU A 79 -7.41 15.23 8.03
CA LEU A 79 -7.27 14.90 9.46
C LEU A 79 -6.25 13.78 9.68
N ALA A 80 -6.30 12.74 8.85
CA ALA A 80 -5.34 11.64 8.93
C ALA A 80 -3.89 12.12 8.70
N VAL A 81 -3.66 12.97 7.69
CA VAL A 81 -2.33 13.58 7.44
C VAL A 81 -1.88 14.44 8.62
N ALA A 82 -2.79 15.24 9.20
CA ALA A 82 -2.47 16.06 10.37
C ALA A 82 -2.09 15.22 11.59
N VAL A 83 -2.82 14.12 11.85
CA VAL A 83 -2.51 13.17 12.92
C VAL A 83 -1.15 12.50 12.71
N ILE A 84 -0.84 12.07 11.48
CA ILE A 84 0.47 11.48 11.16
C ILE A 84 1.59 12.52 11.36
N GLY A 85 1.40 13.74 10.89
CA GLY A 85 2.36 14.84 11.11
C GLY A 85 2.58 15.13 12.60
N ALA A 86 1.50 15.20 13.38
CA ALA A 86 1.60 15.38 14.84
C ALA A 86 2.29 14.20 15.52
N SER A 87 2.03 12.96 15.06
CA SER A 87 2.71 11.76 15.55
C SER A 87 4.21 11.83 15.27
N ALA A 88 4.62 12.23 14.06
CA ALA A 88 6.02 12.43 13.70
C ALA A 88 6.69 13.50 14.60
N LEU A 89 6.00 14.59 14.90
CA LEU A 89 6.49 15.60 15.83
C LEU A 89 6.64 15.03 17.25
N GLY A 90 5.70 14.18 17.70
CA GLY A 90 5.79 13.46 18.97
C GLY A 90 7.05 12.59 19.07
N TYR A 91 7.37 11.82 18.03
CA TYR A 91 8.62 11.06 17.93
C TYR A 91 9.86 11.97 18.06
N ALA A 92 9.85 13.12 17.37
CA ALA A 92 10.98 14.02 17.38
C ALA A 92 11.14 14.77 18.73
N ALA A 93 10.06 15.21 19.34
CA ALA A 93 10.10 16.11 20.49
C ALA A 93 10.31 15.39 21.83
N TRP A 94 9.64 14.27 22.05
CA TRP A 94 9.58 13.58 23.34
C TRP A 94 9.76 12.07 23.20
N PRO A 95 10.99 11.54 23.12
CA PRO A 95 11.25 10.12 22.97
C PRO A 95 11.07 9.35 24.28
N ILE A 96 9.91 9.48 24.91
CA ILE A 96 9.52 8.72 26.10
C ILE A 96 8.43 7.71 25.74
N PHE A 97 8.41 6.56 26.42
CA PHE A 97 7.58 5.41 26.06
C PHE A 97 6.09 5.73 25.83
N PRO A 98 5.36 6.44 26.73
CA PRO A 98 3.95 6.70 26.54
C PRO A 98 3.68 7.61 25.33
N VAL A 99 4.54 8.58 25.04
CA VAL A 99 4.39 9.48 23.88
C VAL A 99 4.64 8.72 22.58
N ILE A 100 5.71 7.93 22.52
CA ILE A 100 6.06 7.14 21.34
C ILE A 100 4.99 6.08 21.06
N LEU A 101 4.49 5.39 22.08
CA LEU A 101 3.42 4.40 21.95
C LEU A 101 2.13 5.05 21.44
N THR A 102 1.75 6.22 21.99
CA THR A 102 0.58 6.97 21.54
C THR A 102 0.77 7.45 20.08
N ALA A 103 1.95 7.99 19.74
CA ALA A 103 2.26 8.43 18.39
C ALA A 103 2.21 7.26 17.38
N ALA A 104 2.76 6.09 17.73
CA ALA A 104 2.71 4.89 16.89
C ALA A 104 1.28 4.41 16.66
N THR A 105 0.47 4.40 17.72
CA THR A 105 -0.96 4.01 17.66
C THR A 105 -1.77 4.97 16.79
N LEU A 106 -1.61 6.27 16.99
CA LEU A 106 -2.31 7.30 16.21
C LEU A 106 -1.88 7.27 14.73
N HIS A 107 -0.57 7.13 14.47
CA HIS A 107 -0.04 6.98 13.11
C HIS A 107 -0.65 5.76 12.40
N ALA A 108 -0.66 4.61 13.07
CA ALA A 108 -1.21 3.37 12.51
C ALA A 108 -2.71 3.51 12.21
N ALA A 109 -3.50 4.04 13.16
CA ALA A 109 -4.93 4.27 12.99
C ALA A 109 -5.24 5.25 11.84
N ALA A 110 -4.52 6.38 11.77
CA ALA A 110 -4.68 7.36 10.70
C ALA A 110 -4.29 6.80 9.33
N SER A 111 -3.27 5.97 9.27
CA SER A 111 -2.83 5.32 8.02
C SER A 111 -3.88 4.37 7.44
N CYS A 112 -4.70 3.74 8.27
CA CYS A 112 -5.78 2.83 7.81
C CYS A 112 -6.86 3.54 6.99
N VAL A 113 -7.04 4.84 7.18
CA VAL A 113 -8.08 5.64 6.52
C VAL A 113 -7.60 6.18 5.18
N LEU A 114 -6.29 6.40 5.00
CA LEU A 114 -5.73 7.08 3.83
C LEU A 114 -5.90 6.31 2.53
N GLY A 115 -5.70 4.99 2.53
CA GLY A 115 -5.88 4.14 1.35
C GLY A 115 -7.30 4.23 0.79
N PRO A 116 -8.34 3.91 1.61
CA PRO A 116 -9.73 4.11 1.23
C PRO A 116 -10.05 5.54 0.78
N ALA A 117 -9.62 6.57 1.52
CA ALA A 117 -9.90 7.96 1.19
C ALA A 117 -9.31 8.38 -0.18
N ILE A 118 -8.08 7.98 -0.51
CA ILE A 118 -7.47 8.25 -1.82
C ILE A 118 -8.25 7.55 -2.93
N ALA A 119 -8.65 6.30 -2.71
CA ALA A 119 -9.41 5.54 -3.69
C ALA A 119 -10.79 6.20 -3.92
N ALA A 120 -11.48 6.63 -2.84
CA ALA A 120 -12.75 7.33 -2.89
C ALA A 120 -12.64 8.68 -3.62
N ILE A 121 -11.66 9.53 -3.26
CA ILE A 121 -11.41 10.80 -3.96
C ILE A 121 -11.11 10.56 -5.44
N SER A 122 -10.31 9.54 -5.75
CA SER A 122 -9.99 9.21 -7.14
C SER A 122 -11.22 8.79 -7.92
N LEU A 123 -12.04 7.91 -7.35
CA LEU A 123 -13.26 7.41 -7.99
C LEU A 123 -14.31 8.52 -8.12
N GLY A 124 -14.49 9.34 -7.09
CA GLY A 124 -15.41 10.47 -7.09
C GLY A 124 -15.05 11.55 -8.13
N LEU A 125 -13.74 11.77 -8.39
CA LEU A 125 -13.30 12.76 -9.39
C LEU A 125 -13.47 12.28 -10.82
N VAL A 126 -13.07 11.04 -11.15
CA VAL A 126 -13.00 10.60 -12.57
C VAL A 126 -14.11 9.62 -12.96
N GLY A 127 -14.82 9.06 -12.00
CA GLY A 127 -15.86 8.06 -12.22
C GLY A 127 -15.32 6.68 -12.62
N PRO A 128 -16.21 5.68 -12.74
CA PRO A 128 -15.82 4.27 -12.94
C PRO A 128 -15.10 3.99 -14.27
N LEU A 129 -15.42 4.74 -15.33
CA LEU A 129 -14.85 4.50 -16.67
C LEU A 129 -13.37 4.90 -16.76
N ALA A 130 -12.95 5.96 -16.06
CA ALA A 130 -11.60 6.48 -16.11
C ALA A 130 -10.74 6.11 -14.89
N ILE A 131 -11.31 5.37 -13.92
CA ILE A 131 -10.62 5.06 -12.66
C ILE A 131 -9.33 4.27 -12.87
N GLY A 132 -9.29 3.32 -13.81
CA GLY A 132 -8.09 2.52 -14.07
C GLY A 132 -6.89 3.38 -14.49
N GLU A 133 -7.08 4.34 -15.37
CA GLU A 133 -6.02 5.29 -15.78
C GLU A 133 -5.60 6.18 -14.60
N ARG A 134 -6.56 6.66 -13.81
CA ARG A 134 -6.31 7.48 -12.62
C ARG A 134 -5.47 6.71 -11.58
N LEU A 135 -5.82 5.47 -11.27
CA LEU A 135 -5.09 4.63 -10.33
C LEU A 135 -3.66 4.32 -10.81
N GLY A 136 -3.49 4.09 -12.11
CA GLY A 136 -2.15 3.96 -12.70
C GLY A 136 -1.29 5.21 -12.52
N ARG A 137 -1.92 6.39 -12.66
CA ARG A 137 -1.25 7.67 -12.41
C ARG A 137 -0.97 7.89 -10.92
N ASN A 138 -1.91 7.52 -10.04
CA ASN A 138 -1.71 7.55 -8.59
C ASN A 138 -0.51 6.71 -8.17
N ALA A 139 -0.42 5.48 -8.64
CA ALA A 139 0.69 4.57 -8.35
C ALA A 139 2.04 5.13 -8.84
N ARG A 140 2.05 5.79 -10.02
CA ARG A 140 3.25 6.47 -10.50
C ARG A 140 3.72 7.56 -9.54
N PHE A 141 2.82 8.46 -9.12
CA PHE A 141 3.17 9.55 -8.21
C PHE A 141 3.55 9.04 -6.82
N ALA A 142 2.88 8.00 -6.31
CA ALA A 142 3.25 7.34 -5.06
C ALA A 142 4.67 6.76 -5.12
N SER A 143 5.01 6.07 -6.21
CA SER A 143 6.36 5.50 -6.36
C SER A 143 7.45 6.55 -6.51
N LEU A 144 7.18 7.64 -7.24
CA LEU A 144 8.10 8.76 -7.32
C LEU A 144 8.29 9.42 -5.94
N GLY A 145 7.20 9.58 -5.18
CA GLY A 145 7.22 10.05 -3.80
C GLY A 145 8.07 9.15 -2.91
N ASN A 146 7.78 7.84 -2.88
CA ASN A 146 8.53 6.86 -2.08
C ASN A 146 10.02 6.86 -2.40
N GLY A 147 10.39 6.91 -3.69
CA GLY A 147 11.79 6.96 -4.11
C GLY A 147 12.49 8.25 -3.64
N THR A 148 11.80 9.40 -3.77
CA THR A 148 12.31 10.70 -3.30
C THR A 148 12.43 10.73 -1.78
N ALA A 149 11.41 10.23 -1.08
CA ALA A 149 11.38 10.11 0.37
C ALA A 149 12.57 9.31 0.90
N ALA A 150 12.79 8.12 0.34
CA ALA A 150 13.90 7.26 0.74
C ALA A 150 15.26 7.97 0.59
N ALA A 151 15.45 8.72 -0.50
CA ALA A 151 16.66 9.49 -0.73
C ALA A 151 16.81 10.65 0.27
N VAL A 152 15.76 11.46 0.46
CA VAL A 152 15.79 12.63 1.35
C VAL A 152 15.95 12.20 2.81
N MET A 153 15.15 11.24 3.27
CA MET A 153 15.20 10.78 4.66
C MET A 153 16.51 10.05 4.98
N GLY A 154 17.00 9.21 4.06
CA GLY A 154 18.29 8.55 4.20
C GLY A 154 19.43 9.56 4.31
N THR A 155 19.43 10.59 3.45
CA THR A 155 20.44 11.67 3.47
C THR A 155 20.34 12.50 4.76
N CYS A 156 19.13 12.92 5.15
CA CYS A 156 18.92 13.68 6.38
C CYS A 156 19.30 12.87 7.63
N GLY A 157 18.95 11.58 7.66
CA GLY A 157 19.32 10.68 8.76
C GLY A 157 20.84 10.49 8.90
N TYR A 158 21.55 10.45 7.76
CA TYR A 158 23.01 10.31 7.73
C TYR A 158 23.74 11.63 8.06
N LEU A 159 23.37 12.74 7.41
CA LEU A 159 24.10 14.01 7.53
C LEU A 159 23.75 14.80 8.80
N LEU A 160 22.52 14.69 9.29
CA LEU A 160 22.04 15.49 10.44
C LEU A 160 21.87 14.60 11.69
N SER A 161 20.80 13.82 11.72
CA SER A 161 20.52 12.88 12.83
C SER A 161 19.31 11.99 12.49
N SER A 162 19.16 10.86 13.16
CA SER A 162 17.95 10.03 13.05
C SER A 162 16.66 10.77 13.46
N ARG A 163 16.78 11.81 14.29
CA ARG A 163 15.66 12.69 14.70
C ARG A 163 15.15 13.55 13.56
N SER A 164 16.02 13.97 12.64
CA SER A 164 15.67 14.85 11.53
C SER A 164 14.67 14.19 10.56
N VAL A 165 14.65 12.87 10.46
CA VAL A 165 13.70 12.11 9.64
C VAL A 165 12.25 12.41 10.04
N PHE A 166 11.96 12.43 11.34
CA PHE A 166 10.62 12.73 11.86
C PHE A 166 10.23 14.21 11.66
N LEU A 167 11.21 15.13 11.78
CA LEU A 167 10.99 16.55 11.50
C LEU A 167 10.70 16.77 10.00
N VAL A 168 11.40 16.07 9.11
CA VAL A 168 11.13 16.11 7.66
C VAL A 168 9.71 15.61 7.38
N THR A 169 9.28 14.50 7.98
CA THR A 169 7.90 13.99 7.83
C THR A 169 6.87 15.02 8.28
N PHE A 170 7.09 15.66 9.44
CA PHE A 170 6.20 16.74 9.92
C PHE A 170 6.15 17.91 8.93
N MET A 171 7.30 18.37 8.44
CA MET A 171 7.36 19.43 7.43
C MET A 171 6.65 19.07 6.13
N LEU A 172 6.77 17.82 5.68
CA LEU A 172 6.12 17.33 4.46
C LEU A 172 4.60 17.17 4.59
N ALA A 173 4.06 17.09 5.81
CA ALA A 173 2.61 17.16 6.01
C ALA A 173 2.02 18.49 5.52
N ILE A 174 2.79 19.59 5.57
CA ILE A 174 2.34 20.91 5.09
C ILE A 174 2.05 20.92 3.59
N PRO A 175 3.02 20.61 2.68
CA PRO A 175 2.74 20.56 1.25
C PRO A 175 1.71 19.47 0.90
N THR A 176 1.62 18.38 1.67
CA THR A 176 0.58 17.36 1.50
C THR A 176 -0.81 17.96 1.71
N LEU A 177 -1.02 18.70 2.81
CA LEU A 177 -2.28 19.38 3.09
C LEU A 177 -2.59 20.49 2.09
N LEU A 178 -1.58 21.25 1.65
CA LEU A 178 -1.75 22.28 0.61
C LEU A 178 -2.14 21.66 -0.73
N ALA A 179 -1.56 20.51 -1.10
CA ALA A 179 -1.95 19.79 -2.31
C ALA A 179 -3.38 19.24 -2.20
N LEU A 180 -3.77 18.71 -1.04
CA LEU A 180 -5.13 18.26 -0.77
C LEU A 180 -6.13 19.42 -0.84
N ALA A 181 -5.79 20.59 -0.33
CA ALA A 181 -6.64 21.78 -0.37
C ALA A 181 -6.92 22.28 -1.80
N ARG A 182 -6.06 21.94 -2.78
CA ARG A 182 -6.29 22.28 -4.19
C ARG A 182 -7.36 21.40 -4.86
N ILE A 183 -7.72 20.27 -4.27
CA ILE A 183 -8.79 19.41 -4.74
C ILE A 183 -10.13 20.06 -4.35
N ARG A 184 -10.95 20.42 -5.32
CA ARG A 184 -12.24 21.04 -5.07
C ARG A 184 -13.27 20.00 -4.66
N GLU A 185 -13.81 20.12 -3.45
CA GLU A 185 -14.76 19.15 -2.88
C GLU A 185 -16.00 18.97 -3.74
N ARG A 186 -16.52 20.05 -4.29
CA ARG A 186 -17.68 20.04 -5.22
C ARG A 186 -17.47 19.26 -6.53
N GLU A 187 -16.22 18.93 -6.86
CA GLU A 187 -15.90 18.13 -8.05
C GLU A 187 -15.82 16.63 -7.70
N ILE A 188 -15.87 16.26 -6.42
CA ILE A 188 -15.92 14.87 -5.96
C ILE A 188 -17.40 14.46 -5.92
N ASP A 189 -17.76 13.50 -6.74
CA ASP A 189 -19.09 12.89 -6.73
C ASP A 189 -19.15 11.87 -5.59
N VAL A 190 -19.88 12.21 -4.51
CA VAL A 190 -19.98 11.40 -3.29
C VAL A 190 -20.60 10.03 -3.57
N ALA A 191 -21.60 9.96 -4.49
CA ALA A 191 -22.22 8.70 -4.85
C ALA A 191 -21.19 7.73 -5.48
N HIS A 192 -20.36 8.23 -6.40
CA HIS A 192 -19.26 7.44 -6.97
C HIS A 192 -18.19 7.11 -5.93
N ALA A 193 -17.80 8.07 -5.08
CA ALA A 193 -16.79 7.86 -4.06
C ALA A 193 -17.13 6.70 -3.11
N HIS A 194 -18.41 6.47 -2.86
CA HIS A 194 -18.92 5.35 -2.06
C HIS A 194 -19.33 4.12 -2.89
N GLY A 195 -19.13 4.16 -4.21
CA GLY A 195 -19.47 3.05 -5.11
C GLY A 195 -20.96 2.92 -5.41
N ALA A 196 -21.76 3.95 -5.13
CA ALA A 196 -23.16 3.99 -5.53
C ALA A 196 -23.27 4.25 -7.03
N VAL A 197 -24.17 3.54 -7.70
CA VAL A 197 -24.58 3.86 -9.08
C VAL A 197 -25.76 4.81 -8.98
N ALA A 198 -25.74 5.93 -9.71
CA ALA A 198 -26.92 6.76 -9.89
C ALA A 198 -27.95 5.95 -10.69
N ARG A 199 -28.72 5.12 -10.01
CA ARG A 199 -30.00 4.57 -10.50
C ARG A 199 -31.12 5.41 -9.89
N GLU A 200 -32.14 5.67 -10.69
CA GLU A 200 -33.41 6.26 -10.28
C GLU A 200 -33.85 5.67 -8.93
N GLU A 201 -34.51 6.47 -8.11
CA GLU A 201 -34.92 6.28 -6.72
C GLU A 201 -35.78 5.00 -6.43
N SER A 202 -35.51 3.89 -7.04
CA SER A 202 -36.17 2.61 -6.78
C SER A 202 -35.19 1.67 -6.12
N GLU A 203 -35.35 1.53 -4.80
CA GLU A 203 -34.82 0.46 -3.94
C GLU A 203 -33.29 0.26 -4.05
N VAL A 204 -32.52 1.16 -3.46
CA VAL A 204 -31.21 0.80 -2.95
C VAL A 204 -31.46 -0.24 -1.86
N SER A 205 -31.53 -1.50 -2.26
CA SER A 205 -31.34 -2.61 -1.32
C SER A 205 -29.96 -2.40 -0.73
N ALA A 206 -29.93 -1.78 0.45
CA ALA A 206 -28.73 -1.64 1.23
C ALA A 206 -28.16 -3.05 1.43
N THR A 207 -27.22 -3.45 0.58
CA THR A 207 -26.54 -4.73 0.75
C THR A 207 -25.92 -4.65 2.14
N SER A 208 -26.47 -5.42 3.07
CA SER A 208 -25.98 -5.46 4.45
C SER A 208 -24.48 -5.66 4.41
N VAL A 209 -23.73 -5.04 5.32
CA VAL A 209 -22.28 -5.27 5.51
C VAL A 209 -21.95 -6.78 5.46
N LEU A 210 -22.81 -7.59 6.06
CA LEU A 210 -22.72 -9.06 6.02
C LEU A 210 -22.92 -9.63 4.60
N GLY A 211 -23.80 -9.02 3.79
CA GLY A 211 -23.99 -9.38 2.38
C GLY A 211 -22.76 -9.10 1.55
N LEU A 212 -22.10 -7.94 1.76
CA LEU A 212 -20.83 -7.62 1.11
C LEU A 212 -19.74 -8.63 1.47
N MET A 213 -19.60 -8.96 2.75
CA MET A 213 -18.62 -9.95 3.24
C MET A 213 -18.87 -11.37 2.73
N ARG A 214 -20.05 -11.69 2.20
CA ARG A 214 -20.39 -12.99 1.60
C ARG A 214 -20.25 -13.02 0.09
N GLN A 215 -19.90 -11.91 -0.55
CA GLN A 215 -19.70 -11.87 -1.99
C GLN A 215 -18.48 -12.71 -2.41
N ARG A 216 -18.72 -13.78 -3.15
CA ARG A 216 -17.68 -14.71 -3.61
C ARG A 216 -16.51 -14.02 -4.32
N PRO A 217 -16.72 -13.07 -5.26
CA PRO A 217 -15.59 -12.38 -5.92
C PRO A 217 -14.71 -11.62 -4.94
N LEU A 218 -15.30 -10.95 -3.93
CA LEU A 218 -14.55 -10.20 -2.90
C LEU A 218 -13.71 -11.15 -2.03
N LEU A 219 -14.30 -12.27 -1.60
CA LEU A 219 -13.60 -13.26 -0.76
C LEU A 219 -12.45 -13.94 -1.51
N ILE A 220 -12.67 -14.32 -2.77
CA ILE A 220 -11.62 -14.91 -3.63
C ILE A 220 -10.50 -13.89 -3.82
N PHE A 221 -10.85 -12.63 -4.09
CA PHE A 221 -9.87 -11.58 -4.26
C PHE A 221 -9.10 -11.29 -2.96
N ALA A 222 -9.79 -11.14 -1.82
CA ALA A 222 -9.15 -10.96 -0.52
C ALA A 222 -8.22 -12.13 -0.17
N GLY A 223 -8.64 -13.38 -0.44
CA GLY A 223 -7.81 -14.56 -0.30
C GLY A 223 -6.57 -14.54 -1.20
N SER A 224 -6.71 -14.06 -2.44
CA SER A 224 -5.58 -13.90 -3.35
C SER A 224 -4.59 -12.83 -2.86
N ILE A 225 -5.08 -11.72 -2.30
CA ILE A 225 -4.24 -10.67 -1.72
C ILE A 225 -3.53 -11.14 -0.45
N LEU A 226 -4.20 -11.97 0.38
CA LEU A 226 -3.57 -12.63 1.51
C LEU A 226 -2.39 -13.50 1.05
N LEU A 227 -2.59 -14.34 0.03
CA LEU A 227 -1.53 -15.18 -0.55
C LEU A 227 -0.42 -14.33 -1.20
N LEU A 228 -0.79 -13.23 -1.88
CA LEU A 228 0.18 -12.28 -2.43
C LEU A 228 1.12 -11.78 -1.35
N GLN A 229 0.57 -11.28 -0.25
CA GLN A 229 1.36 -10.69 0.83
C GLN A 229 2.10 -11.74 1.65
N LEU A 230 1.50 -12.91 1.83
CA LEU A 230 2.17 -14.06 2.44
C LEU A 230 3.40 -14.50 1.63
N ALA A 231 3.33 -14.44 0.31
CA ALA A 231 4.48 -14.72 -0.55
C ALA A 231 5.50 -13.58 -0.59
N ASN A 232 5.04 -12.32 -0.58
CA ASN A 232 5.86 -11.15 -0.91
C ASN A 232 6.60 -10.53 0.27
N ALA A 233 5.93 -10.37 1.43
CA ALA A 233 6.39 -9.47 2.48
C ALA A 233 7.76 -9.86 3.08
N ALA A 234 8.04 -11.15 3.20
CA ALA A 234 9.32 -11.63 3.73
C ALA A 234 10.47 -11.66 2.71
N MET A 235 10.19 -11.54 1.41
CA MET A 235 11.24 -11.71 0.39
C MET A 235 12.34 -10.67 0.50
N LEU A 236 12.00 -9.40 0.69
CA LEU A 236 12.99 -8.32 0.80
C LEU A 236 13.82 -8.43 2.09
N PRO A 237 13.26 -8.60 3.30
CA PRO A 237 14.03 -8.82 4.52
C PRO A 237 14.97 -10.02 4.45
N LEU A 238 14.49 -11.16 3.96
CA LEU A 238 15.34 -12.37 3.80
C LEU A 238 16.48 -12.13 2.81
N MET A 239 16.20 -11.49 1.67
CA MET A 239 17.21 -11.15 0.68
C MET A 239 18.24 -10.19 1.26
N ALA A 240 17.82 -9.17 2.01
CA ALA A 240 18.72 -8.25 2.71
C ALA A 240 19.68 -8.98 3.66
N GLY A 241 19.18 -9.96 4.42
CA GLY A 241 20.00 -10.84 5.24
C GLY A 241 21.06 -11.60 4.45
N VAL A 242 20.66 -12.20 3.32
CA VAL A 242 21.56 -12.95 2.43
C VAL A 242 22.64 -12.03 1.81
N VAL A 243 22.28 -10.84 1.39
CA VAL A 243 23.21 -9.84 0.82
C VAL A 243 24.22 -9.38 1.89
N THR A 244 23.75 -9.11 3.09
CA THR A 244 24.59 -8.64 4.20
C THR A 244 25.65 -9.69 4.58
N THR A 245 25.30 -10.97 4.60
CA THR A 245 26.22 -12.04 4.92
C THR A 245 27.26 -12.30 3.82
N ARG A 246 26.92 -12.04 2.55
CA ARG A 246 27.80 -12.32 1.39
C ARG A 246 28.63 -11.14 0.95
N SER A 247 28.19 -9.91 1.15
CA SER A 247 28.86 -8.70 0.66
C SER A 247 28.70 -7.55 1.65
N SER A 248 29.35 -7.67 2.83
CA SER A 248 29.19 -6.71 3.93
C SER A 248 29.53 -5.27 3.54
N ARG A 249 30.53 -5.05 2.68
CA ARG A 249 30.96 -3.70 2.24
C ARG A 249 29.91 -3.00 1.35
N TRP A 250 29.29 -3.72 0.43
CA TRP A 250 28.36 -3.16 -0.56
C TRP A 250 26.88 -3.38 -0.17
N ALA A 251 26.61 -4.11 0.90
CA ALA A 251 25.25 -4.45 1.32
C ALA A 251 24.31 -3.23 1.43
N PRO A 252 24.69 -2.10 2.06
CA PRO A 252 23.78 -0.96 2.15
C PRO A 252 23.36 -0.40 0.78
N ILE A 253 24.30 -0.33 -0.16
CA ILE A 253 24.01 0.18 -1.53
C ILE A 253 23.13 -0.80 -2.29
N LEU A 254 23.41 -2.10 -2.20
CA LEU A 254 22.64 -3.15 -2.85
C LEU A 254 21.20 -3.21 -2.29
N ILE A 255 21.04 -3.11 -0.97
CA ILE A 255 19.71 -3.07 -0.33
C ILE A 255 18.95 -1.81 -0.76
N ALA A 256 19.60 -0.65 -0.79
CA ALA A 256 18.98 0.58 -1.29
C ALA A 256 18.55 0.44 -2.76
N ALA A 257 19.37 -0.15 -3.61
CA ALA A 257 19.03 -0.44 -5.00
C ALA A 257 17.82 -1.38 -5.10
N CYS A 258 17.73 -2.39 -4.23
CA CYS A 258 16.60 -3.32 -4.16
C CYS A 258 15.27 -2.64 -3.76
N ILE A 259 15.33 -1.50 -3.11
CA ILE A 259 14.14 -0.69 -2.79
C ILE A 259 13.81 0.27 -3.94
N VAL A 260 14.81 0.93 -4.50
CA VAL A 260 14.62 1.97 -5.53
C VAL A 260 14.24 1.39 -6.89
N VAL A 261 14.84 0.27 -7.30
CA VAL A 261 14.58 -0.35 -8.61
C VAL A 261 13.11 -0.71 -8.81
N PRO A 262 12.40 -1.37 -7.87
CA PRO A 262 10.96 -1.60 -8.00
C PRO A 262 10.16 -0.32 -8.14
N GLN A 263 10.51 0.75 -7.41
CA GLN A 263 9.79 2.03 -7.50
C GLN A 263 9.89 2.65 -8.90
N ALA A 264 11.07 2.57 -9.53
CA ALA A 264 11.24 3.03 -10.91
C ALA A 264 10.36 2.23 -11.88
N ILE A 265 10.29 0.91 -11.73
CA ILE A 265 9.43 0.04 -12.56
C ILE A 265 7.95 0.38 -12.36
N VAL A 266 7.50 0.56 -11.11
CA VAL A 266 6.12 0.98 -10.82
C VAL A 266 5.81 2.32 -11.49
N ALA A 267 6.68 3.31 -11.34
CA ALA A 267 6.50 4.64 -11.93
C ALA A 267 6.35 4.59 -13.47
N LEU A 268 7.06 3.68 -14.12
CA LEU A 268 7.01 3.49 -15.57
C LEU A 268 5.81 2.65 -16.03
N MET A 269 5.52 1.55 -15.32
CA MET A 269 4.54 0.55 -15.76
C MET A 269 3.11 0.82 -15.30
N ALA A 270 2.89 1.36 -14.10
CA ALA A 270 1.55 1.49 -13.52
C ALA A 270 0.56 2.26 -14.40
N PRO A 271 0.91 3.37 -15.10
CA PRO A 271 -0.01 4.02 -16.02
C PRO A 271 -0.44 3.13 -17.19
N SER A 272 0.47 2.27 -17.66
CA SER A 272 0.17 1.30 -18.73
C SER A 272 -0.69 0.15 -18.24
N VAL A 273 -0.48 -0.31 -17.01
CA VAL A 273 -1.33 -1.30 -16.34
C VAL A 273 -2.76 -0.77 -16.24
N GLY A 274 -2.95 0.47 -15.78
CA GLY A 274 -4.26 1.09 -15.68
C GLY A 274 -5.02 1.13 -17.01
N ARG A 275 -4.35 1.51 -18.11
CA ARG A 275 -4.93 1.49 -19.46
C ARG A 275 -5.23 0.07 -19.97
N LYS A 276 -4.30 -0.86 -19.76
CA LYS A 276 -4.46 -2.27 -20.17
C LYS A 276 -5.57 -2.96 -19.39
N ALA A 277 -5.77 -2.62 -18.12
CA ALA A 277 -6.86 -3.13 -17.32
C ALA A 277 -8.23 -2.88 -17.98
N GLN A 278 -8.40 -1.71 -18.64
CA GLN A 278 -9.64 -1.39 -19.36
C GLN A 278 -9.78 -2.15 -20.69
N ARG A 279 -8.69 -2.56 -21.31
CA ARG A 279 -8.70 -3.26 -22.61
C ARG A 279 -8.68 -4.79 -22.48
N TRP A 280 -7.80 -5.32 -21.66
CA TRP A 280 -7.53 -6.76 -21.51
C TRP A 280 -8.36 -7.44 -20.43
N GLY A 281 -8.98 -6.65 -19.53
CA GLY A 281 -9.62 -7.16 -18.32
C GLY A 281 -8.67 -7.19 -17.13
N ARG A 282 -9.19 -7.63 -15.98
CA ARG A 282 -8.47 -7.64 -14.70
C ARG A 282 -7.68 -8.93 -14.52
N ARG A 283 -8.28 -10.06 -14.89
CA ARG A 283 -7.71 -11.39 -14.67
C ARG A 283 -6.34 -11.61 -15.32
N PRO A 284 -6.08 -11.25 -16.60
CA PRO A 284 -4.75 -11.43 -17.21
C PRO A 284 -3.65 -10.64 -16.49
N LEU A 285 -3.96 -9.44 -15.99
CA LEU A 285 -2.99 -8.63 -15.26
C LEU A 285 -2.68 -9.20 -13.88
N LEU A 286 -3.68 -9.73 -13.16
CA LEU A 286 -3.45 -10.43 -11.90
C LEU A 286 -2.55 -11.65 -12.09
N LEU A 287 -2.79 -12.44 -13.14
CA LEU A 287 -1.95 -13.58 -13.49
C LEU A 287 -0.50 -13.16 -13.77
N LEU A 288 -0.31 -12.05 -14.51
CA LEU A 288 1.02 -11.49 -14.75
C LEU A 288 1.72 -11.10 -13.43
N GLY A 289 1.01 -10.44 -12.51
CA GLY A 289 1.56 -10.04 -11.22
C GLY A 289 1.97 -11.23 -10.35
N PHE A 290 1.13 -12.27 -10.25
CA PHE A 290 1.45 -13.49 -9.52
C PHE A 290 2.56 -14.31 -10.19
N ALA A 291 2.59 -14.37 -11.52
CA ALA A 291 3.67 -15.05 -12.25
C ALA A 291 5.01 -14.36 -12.00
N ALA A 292 5.06 -13.02 -12.04
CA ALA A 292 6.25 -12.25 -11.71
C ALA A 292 6.72 -12.53 -10.27
N LEU A 293 5.80 -12.60 -9.30
CA LEU A 293 6.12 -12.90 -7.91
C LEU A 293 6.67 -14.33 -7.74
N ALA A 294 6.06 -15.32 -8.39
CA ALA A 294 6.53 -16.70 -8.33
C ALA A 294 7.93 -16.85 -8.94
N VAL A 295 8.16 -16.24 -10.11
CA VAL A 295 9.48 -16.21 -10.77
C VAL A 295 10.51 -15.54 -9.87
N ARG A 296 10.18 -14.40 -9.24
CA ARG A 296 11.06 -13.72 -8.29
C ARG A 296 11.47 -14.63 -7.14
N GLY A 297 10.52 -15.36 -6.53
CA GLY A 297 10.80 -16.28 -5.43
C GLY A 297 11.75 -17.42 -5.85
N VAL A 298 11.53 -18.00 -7.03
CA VAL A 298 12.42 -19.03 -7.59
C VAL A 298 13.83 -18.48 -7.87
N LEU A 299 13.92 -17.27 -8.44
CA LEU A 299 15.20 -16.64 -8.71
C LEU A 299 15.96 -16.30 -7.41
N PHE A 300 15.29 -15.85 -6.36
CA PHE A 300 15.92 -15.64 -5.05
C PHE A 300 16.41 -16.95 -4.41
N ALA A 301 15.74 -18.08 -4.66
CA ALA A 301 16.18 -19.38 -4.18
C ALA A 301 17.44 -19.88 -4.87
N THR A 302 17.65 -19.52 -6.15
CA THR A 302 18.70 -20.08 -7.03
C THR A 302 19.87 -19.12 -7.26
N VAL A 303 19.61 -17.82 -7.37
CA VAL A 303 20.63 -16.80 -7.65
C VAL A 303 21.46 -16.53 -6.39
N LYS A 304 22.79 -16.60 -6.54
CA LYS A 304 23.74 -16.41 -5.44
C LYS A 304 24.50 -15.07 -5.53
N ASP A 305 24.57 -14.49 -6.72
CA ASP A 305 25.28 -13.24 -6.96
C ASP A 305 24.49 -12.05 -6.41
N PRO A 306 25.07 -11.21 -5.52
CA PRO A 306 24.38 -10.07 -4.92
C PRO A 306 23.92 -9.01 -5.93
N TYR A 307 24.64 -8.83 -7.03
CA TYR A 307 24.28 -7.85 -8.07
C TYR A 307 23.11 -8.35 -8.91
N LEU A 308 23.06 -9.65 -9.21
CA LEU A 308 21.91 -10.24 -9.89
C LEU A 308 20.65 -10.22 -9.02
N LEU A 309 20.77 -10.26 -7.68
CA LEU A 309 19.63 -10.12 -6.78
C LEU A 309 18.93 -8.76 -6.93
N VAL A 310 19.70 -7.69 -7.24
CA VAL A 310 19.10 -6.38 -7.58
C VAL A 310 18.30 -6.46 -8.88
N ALA A 311 18.80 -7.17 -9.89
CA ALA A 311 18.06 -7.37 -11.15
C ALA A 311 16.78 -8.18 -10.94
N VAL A 312 16.78 -9.16 -10.04
CA VAL A 312 15.58 -9.94 -9.66
C VAL A 312 14.48 -9.03 -9.08
N GLN A 313 14.83 -7.90 -8.46
CA GLN A 313 13.85 -6.93 -7.95
C GLN A 313 13.04 -6.21 -9.04
N LEU A 314 13.43 -6.32 -10.32
CA LEU A 314 12.58 -5.87 -11.43
C LEU A 314 11.20 -6.58 -11.41
N PHE A 315 11.16 -7.86 -11.04
CA PHE A 315 9.91 -8.62 -10.91
C PHE A 315 9.04 -8.11 -9.75
N ASP A 316 9.66 -7.61 -8.67
CA ASP A 316 8.91 -6.91 -7.61
C ASP A 316 8.22 -5.66 -8.13
N GLY A 317 8.93 -4.87 -8.93
CA GLY A 317 8.36 -3.70 -9.57
C GLY A 317 7.17 -4.03 -10.48
N VAL A 318 7.24 -5.14 -11.23
CA VAL A 318 6.10 -5.63 -12.05
C VAL A 318 4.92 -6.01 -11.16
N THR A 319 5.15 -6.82 -10.13
CA THR A 319 4.12 -7.22 -9.16
C THR A 319 3.48 -5.99 -8.51
N ALA A 320 4.29 -5.07 -7.98
CA ALA A 320 3.83 -3.85 -7.34
C ALA A 320 3.06 -2.94 -8.31
N ALA A 321 3.51 -2.78 -9.56
CA ALA A 321 2.83 -2.00 -10.57
C ALA A 321 1.44 -2.56 -10.90
N VAL A 322 1.29 -3.87 -10.96
CA VAL A 322 0.01 -4.53 -11.19
C VAL A 322 -0.91 -4.32 -10.00
N PHE A 323 -0.48 -4.71 -8.79
CA PHE A 323 -1.37 -4.76 -7.64
C PHE A 323 -1.72 -3.37 -7.08
N SER A 324 -0.84 -2.38 -7.20
CA SER A 324 -1.16 -0.99 -6.82
C SER A 324 -2.35 -0.39 -7.61
N VAL A 325 -2.57 -0.88 -8.83
CA VAL A 325 -3.69 -0.47 -9.69
C VAL A 325 -4.88 -1.44 -9.54
N MET A 326 -4.61 -2.75 -9.54
CA MET A 326 -5.66 -3.77 -9.55
C MET A 326 -6.44 -3.84 -8.24
N VAL A 327 -5.79 -3.63 -7.09
CA VAL A 327 -6.49 -3.73 -5.79
C VAL A 327 -7.66 -2.74 -5.71
N PRO A 328 -7.46 -1.42 -5.79
CA PRO A 328 -8.57 -0.49 -5.71
C PRO A 328 -9.54 -0.61 -6.91
N LEU A 329 -9.06 -1.02 -8.09
CA LEU A 329 -9.88 -1.17 -9.28
C LEU A 329 -10.87 -2.34 -9.16
N ILE A 330 -10.40 -3.51 -8.73
CA ILE A 330 -11.26 -4.70 -8.55
C ILE A 330 -12.23 -4.49 -7.40
N VAL A 331 -11.78 -3.85 -6.32
CA VAL A 331 -12.69 -3.49 -5.22
C VAL A 331 -13.79 -2.55 -5.72
N ALA A 332 -13.47 -1.56 -6.57
CA ALA A 332 -14.47 -0.69 -7.17
C ALA A 332 -15.46 -1.46 -8.09
N ASP A 333 -14.96 -2.44 -8.84
CA ASP A 333 -15.83 -3.26 -9.70
C ASP A 333 -16.77 -4.14 -8.85
N VAL A 334 -16.27 -4.77 -7.79
CA VAL A 334 -17.03 -5.71 -6.94
C VAL A 334 -17.99 -4.97 -6.01
N ALA A 335 -17.55 -3.87 -5.39
CA ALA A 335 -18.37 -3.10 -4.46
C ALA A 335 -19.34 -2.13 -5.14
N CYS A 336 -19.35 -2.07 -6.47
CA CYS A 336 -20.21 -1.16 -7.21
C CYS A 336 -21.70 -1.42 -6.95
N GLY A 337 -22.43 -0.36 -6.60
CA GLY A 337 -23.84 -0.42 -6.25
C GLY A 337 -24.13 -0.82 -4.80
N SER A 338 -23.08 -1.17 -4.00
CA SER A 338 -23.27 -1.54 -2.59
C SER A 338 -23.30 -0.33 -1.65
N GLY A 339 -22.74 0.81 -2.04
CA GLY A 339 -22.50 1.96 -1.15
C GLY A 339 -21.38 1.75 -0.12
N HIS A 340 -20.66 0.62 -0.18
CA HIS A 340 -19.64 0.21 0.80
C HIS A 340 -18.26 -0.05 0.16
N PHE A 341 -17.87 0.77 -0.80
CA PHE A 341 -16.59 0.65 -1.51
C PHE A 341 -15.39 0.69 -0.57
N ASN A 342 -15.39 1.63 0.37
CA ASN A 342 -14.26 1.83 1.27
C ASN A 342 -14.17 0.74 2.34
N LEU A 343 -15.30 0.20 2.79
CA LEU A 343 -15.33 -0.98 3.65
C LEU A 343 -14.75 -2.21 2.92
N ALA A 344 -15.07 -2.41 1.65
CA ALA A 344 -14.48 -3.49 0.84
C ALA A 344 -12.96 -3.32 0.70
N GLN A 345 -12.46 -2.08 0.56
CA GLN A 345 -11.03 -1.77 0.63
C GLN A 345 -10.44 -2.18 1.98
N GLY A 346 -11.13 -1.91 3.08
CA GLY A 346 -10.72 -2.31 4.43
C GLY A 346 -10.61 -3.83 4.60
N ILE A 347 -11.56 -4.61 4.03
CA ILE A 347 -11.51 -6.08 4.04
C ILE A 347 -10.24 -6.58 3.33
N VAL A 348 -9.94 -6.04 2.15
CA VAL A 348 -8.74 -6.40 1.40
C VAL A 348 -7.48 -5.93 2.13
N GLY A 349 -7.53 -4.76 2.78
CA GLY A 349 -6.45 -4.25 3.64
C GLY A 349 -6.16 -5.18 4.83
N THR A 350 -7.20 -5.73 5.47
CA THR A 350 -7.05 -6.72 6.54
C THR A 350 -6.37 -7.99 6.02
N ALA A 351 -6.78 -8.50 4.86
CA ALA A 351 -6.13 -9.65 4.21
C ALA A 351 -4.64 -9.37 3.91
N THR A 352 -4.33 -8.14 3.45
CA THR A 352 -2.95 -7.64 3.27
C THR A 352 -2.15 -7.74 4.57
N GLY A 353 -2.69 -7.20 5.67
CA GLY A 353 -2.01 -7.19 6.97
C GLY A 353 -1.78 -8.59 7.53
N ILE A 354 -2.77 -9.47 7.47
CA ILE A 354 -2.64 -10.88 7.91
C ILE A 354 -1.55 -11.60 7.09
N GLY A 355 -1.61 -11.48 5.76
CA GLY A 355 -0.63 -12.11 4.87
C GLY A 355 0.79 -11.63 5.15
N ALA A 356 0.99 -10.32 5.29
CA ALA A 356 2.30 -9.73 5.53
C ALA A 356 2.88 -10.12 6.89
N SER A 357 2.09 -10.06 7.96
CA SER A 357 2.52 -10.44 9.32
C SER A 357 2.88 -11.92 9.40
N SER A 358 2.06 -12.79 8.79
CA SER A 358 2.32 -14.23 8.76
C SER A 358 3.56 -14.57 7.93
N SER A 359 3.78 -13.83 6.83
CA SER A 359 4.92 -14.04 5.92
C SER A 359 6.26 -13.95 6.65
N THR A 360 6.49 -12.86 7.38
CA THR A 360 7.76 -12.61 8.06
C THR A 360 8.08 -13.65 9.12
N VAL A 361 7.06 -14.07 9.89
CA VAL A 361 7.22 -15.09 10.95
C VAL A 361 7.51 -16.47 10.33
N LEU A 362 6.68 -16.89 9.38
CA LEU A 362 6.81 -18.22 8.76
C LEU A 362 8.10 -18.35 7.95
N ALA A 363 8.41 -17.34 7.14
CA ALA A 363 9.61 -17.38 6.31
C ALA A 363 10.89 -17.24 7.15
N GLY A 364 10.88 -16.47 8.25
CA GLY A 364 11.97 -16.40 9.21
C GLY A 364 12.20 -17.77 9.84
N TYR A 365 11.17 -18.41 10.37
CA TYR A 365 11.26 -19.75 10.97
C TYR A 365 11.79 -20.78 9.97
N VAL A 366 11.28 -20.80 8.74
CA VAL A 366 11.76 -21.73 7.70
C VAL A 366 13.22 -21.46 7.34
N SER A 367 13.59 -20.17 7.23
CA SER A 367 14.96 -19.77 6.92
C SER A 367 15.94 -20.20 7.98
N ASP A 368 15.59 -20.07 9.27
CA ASP A 368 16.45 -20.46 10.39
C ASP A 368 16.63 -21.97 10.48
N ARG A 369 15.59 -22.75 10.19
CA ARG A 369 15.62 -24.23 10.29
C ARG A 369 16.16 -24.93 9.04
N PHE A 370 15.84 -24.41 7.86
CA PHE A 370 16.07 -25.11 6.58
C PHE A 370 16.90 -24.29 5.60
N GLY A 371 17.25 -23.08 5.96
CA GLY A 371 18.01 -22.15 5.13
C GLY A 371 17.15 -21.28 4.23
N SER A 372 17.73 -20.13 3.80
CA SER A 372 17.05 -19.09 3.06
C SER A 372 16.54 -19.56 1.68
N SER A 373 17.25 -20.46 1.00
CA SER A 373 16.80 -21.00 -0.29
C SER A 373 15.49 -21.78 -0.19
N VAL A 374 15.32 -22.56 0.89
CA VAL A 374 14.06 -23.30 1.16
C VAL A 374 12.94 -22.31 1.48
N ALA A 375 13.22 -21.27 2.26
CA ALA A 375 12.25 -20.21 2.56
C ALA A 375 11.77 -19.51 1.27
N PHE A 376 12.67 -19.12 0.38
CA PHE A 376 12.30 -18.51 -0.91
C PHE A 376 11.49 -19.45 -1.81
N THR A 377 11.84 -20.73 -1.84
CA THR A 377 11.07 -21.75 -2.60
C THR A 377 9.66 -21.89 -2.01
N GLY A 378 9.52 -21.89 -0.70
CA GLY A 378 8.22 -21.90 -0.01
C GLY A 378 7.37 -20.67 -0.37
N LEU A 379 7.98 -19.47 -0.35
CA LEU A 379 7.30 -18.25 -0.76
C LEU A 379 6.90 -18.27 -2.25
N ALA A 380 7.74 -18.84 -3.13
CA ALA A 380 7.41 -19.04 -4.54
C ALA A 380 6.23 -20.01 -4.71
N ALA A 381 6.16 -21.08 -3.93
CA ALA A 381 5.04 -22.02 -3.93
C ALA A 381 3.73 -21.34 -3.49
N VAL A 382 3.77 -20.47 -2.46
CA VAL A 382 2.62 -19.67 -2.05
C VAL A 382 2.18 -18.71 -3.17
N ALA A 383 3.13 -18.08 -3.89
CA ALA A 383 2.81 -17.24 -5.03
C ALA A 383 2.15 -18.06 -6.18
N ALA A 384 2.64 -19.27 -6.43
CA ALA A 384 2.03 -20.20 -7.41
C ALA A 384 0.62 -20.65 -6.99
N MET A 385 0.35 -20.83 -5.68
CA MET A 385 -1.00 -21.08 -5.18
C MET A 385 -1.92 -19.88 -5.44
N GLY A 386 -1.44 -18.64 -5.24
CA GLY A 386 -2.18 -17.43 -5.57
C GLY A 386 -2.46 -17.33 -7.08
N LEU A 387 -1.47 -17.66 -7.92
CA LEU A 387 -1.65 -17.75 -9.37
C LEU A 387 -2.74 -18.75 -9.75
N ALA A 388 -2.71 -19.94 -9.16
CA ALA A 388 -3.70 -21.00 -9.38
C ALA A 388 -5.10 -20.55 -8.90
N LEU A 389 -5.20 -19.91 -7.73
CA LEU A 389 -6.46 -19.36 -7.23
C LEU A 389 -7.08 -18.36 -8.21
N ILE A 390 -6.27 -17.44 -8.77
CA ILE A 390 -6.76 -16.48 -9.78
C ILE A 390 -7.15 -17.22 -11.07
N TRP A 391 -6.34 -18.21 -11.48
CA TRP A 391 -6.60 -18.95 -12.72
C TRP A 391 -7.91 -19.74 -12.68
N PHE A 392 -8.20 -20.41 -11.57
CA PHE A 392 -9.34 -21.32 -11.50
C PHE A 392 -10.60 -20.69 -10.89
N ALA A 393 -10.45 -19.76 -9.95
CA ALA A 393 -11.57 -19.29 -9.14
C ALA A 393 -11.97 -17.83 -9.41
N MET A 394 -11.04 -16.94 -9.86
CA MET A 394 -11.36 -15.53 -10.00
C MET A 394 -12.13 -15.25 -11.30
N PRO A 395 -13.37 -14.76 -11.23
CA PRO A 395 -14.11 -14.33 -12.41
C PRO A 395 -13.48 -13.04 -12.98
N GLU A 396 -13.71 -12.77 -14.27
CA GLU A 396 -13.42 -11.45 -14.83
C GLU A 396 -14.41 -10.43 -14.25
N THR A 397 -13.87 -9.37 -13.64
CA THR A 397 -14.69 -8.35 -12.97
C THR A 397 -14.89 -7.10 -13.84
N ARG A 398 -14.24 -7.04 -15.00
CA ARG A 398 -14.45 -5.97 -15.96
C ARG A 398 -15.92 -5.93 -16.36
N ARG A 399 -16.56 -4.79 -16.16
CA ARG A 399 -17.89 -4.55 -16.69
C ARG A 399 -17.80 -4.32 -18.20
N GLY A 400 -18.59 -5.03 -18.98
CA GLY A 400 -18.73 -4.79 -20.41
C GLY A 400 -19.13 -3.33 -20.63
N ALA A 401 -18.60 -2.71 -21.67
CA ALA A 401 -19.21 -1.52 -22.24
C ALA A 401 -20.42 -2.02 -23.04
N ASP A 402 -21.53 -2.23 -22.34
CA ASP A 402 -22.83 -2.38 -22.97
C ASP A 402 -23.47 -0.99 -23.18
#